data_21e21a27ae233f8020f93593197e43d9
#
_entry.id   21e21a27ae233f8020f93593197e43d9
#
_cell.length_a   1.000
_cell.length_b   1.000
_cell.length_c   1.000
_cell.angle_alpha   90.00
_cell.angle_beta   90.00
_cell.angle_gamma   90.00
#
_symmetry.space_group_name_H-M   'P 1'
#
loop_
_entity.id
_entity.type
_entity.pdbx_description
1 polymer ?
#
loop_
_entity_poly.entity_id
_entity_poly.type
_entity_poly.pdbx_seq_one_letter_code
_entity_poly.pdbx_strand_id
1 'polypeptide(L)'
;MKGTTTSKSLVALSKDYDDVLVDCGGFDSVELRQSVLICQAWVVPLNPTQMQVWTMPKLKEVLDGANAMRGDAQLTAYLLGMRLSTNSLSRARSDLDAVAKEFEGFGVLSTVVHQRAAFERAEALGIAVTELEKPSDSDRKARDAITMLHDELFGRQPITDRTGGQHGR
;
A
#
# COMPACT_ATOMS: atom_id res chain seq x y z
N MET A 1 20.32 19.92 3.92
CA MET A 1 19.91 19.41 5.24
C MET A 1 18.38 19.44 5.40
N LYS A 2 17.62 18.73 4.52
CA LYS A 2 16.14 18.65 4.62
C LYS A 2 15.64 17.33 5.28
N GLY A 3 16.45 16.31 5.33
CA GLY A 3 16.03 14.96 5.71
C GLY A 3 15.75 14.69 7.21
N THR A 4 16.24 15.46 8.12
CA THR A 4 16.01 15.26 9.57
C THR A 4 14.66 15.78 10.06
N THR A 5 13.93 16.49 9.21
CA THR A 5 12.66 17.16 9.57
C THR A 5 11.47 16.19 9.43
N THR A 6 11.46 15.32 8.40
CA THR A 6 10.32 14.45 8.11
C THR A 6 10.03 13.46 9.22
N SER A 7 11.02 12.69 9.69
CA SER A 7 10.82 11.72 10.77
C SER A 7 10.35 12.39 12.07
N LYS A 8 10.90 13.55 12.41
CA LYS A 8 10.49 14.30 13.61
C LYS A 8 9.06 14.81 13.50
N SER A 9 8.68 15.31 12.32
CA SER A 9 7.31 15.76 12.06
C SER A 9 6.31 14.62 12.15
N LEU A 10 6.62 13.46 11.58
CA LEU A 10 5.76 12.28 11.62
C LEU A 10 5.60 11.74 13.06
N VAL A 11 6.68 11.70 13.84
CA VAL A 11 6.62 11.33 15.27
C VAL A 11 5.82 12.35 16.08
N ALA A 12 5.84 13.63 15.73
CA ALA A 12 4.99 14.62 16.38
C ALA A 12 3.51 14.38 16.05
N LEU A 13 3.17 14.22 14.75
CA LEU A 13 1.81 13.96 14.29
C LEU A 13 1.21 12.69 14.91
N SER A 14 2.01 11.63 15.07
CA SER A 14 1.53 10.37 15.68
C SER A 14 1.14 10.48 17.16
N LYS A 15 1.40 11.61 17.81
CA LYS A 15 0.93 11.88 19.18
C LYS A 15 -0.43 12.57 19.22
N ASP A 16 -0.79 13.24 18.12
CA ASP A 16 -1.99 14.06 18.03
C ASP A 16 -3.10 13.39 17.22
N TYR A 17 -2.77 12.35 16.45
CA TYR A 17 -3.70 11.64 15.55
C TYR A 17 -3.62 10.13 15.77
N ASP A 18 -4.76 9.45 15.68
CA ASP A 18 -4.86 7.99 15.78
C ASP A 18 -4.13 7.32 14.61
N ASP A 19 -4.26 7.88 13.41
CA ASP A 19 -3.62 7.40 12.19
C ASP A 19 -2.96 8.55 11.42
N VAL A 20 -1.78 8.28 10.86
CA VAL A 20 -1.04 9.22 10.01
C VAL A 20 -0.73 8.56 8.68
N LEU A 21 -1.36 9.04 7.62
CA LEU A 21 -1.09 8.60 6.26
C LEU A 21 -0.03 9.50 5.61
N VAL A 22 1.04 8.90 5.11
CA VAL A 22 2.14 9.60 4.44
C VAL A 22 2.11 9.28 2.95
N ASP A 23 1.75 10.25 2.12
CA ASP A 23 1.89 10.14 0.68
C ASP A 23 3.34 10.47 0.29
N CYS A 24 4.03 9.47 -0.24
CA CYS A 24 5.41 9.58 -0.70
C CYS A 24 5.46 9.58 -2.22
N GLY A 25 6.22 10.50 -2.79
CA GLY A 25 6.50 10.46 -4.23
C GLY A 25 7.15 9.15 -4.67
N GLY A 26 6.89 8.73 -5.91
CA GLY A 26 7.33 7.44 -6.48
C GLY A 26 8.84 7.29 -6.72
N PHE A 27 9.66 8.17 -6.15
CA PHE A 27 11.11 8.16 -6.31
C PHE A 27 11.79 7.80 -4.99
N ASP A 28 12.92 7.09 -5.08
CA ASP A 28 13.79 6.86 -3.94
C ASP A 28 14.35 8.21 -3.43
N SER A 29 13.75 8.70 -2.38
CA SER A 29 14.11 9.96 -1.76
C SER A 29 14.48 9.75 -0.29
N VAL A 30 15.13 10.75 0.28
CA VAL A 30 15.46 10.75 1.72
C VAL A 30 14.17 10.71 2.54
N GLU A 31 13.13 11.41 2.11
CA GLU A 31 11.83 11.47 2.75
C GLU A 31 11.12 10.11 2.75
N LEU A 32 11.13 9.40 1.60
CA LEU A 32 10.61 8.03 1.50
C LEU A 32 11.34 7.10 2.48
N ARG A 33 12.67 7.08 2.45
CA ARG A 33 13.49 6.21 3.33
C ARG A 33 13.23 6.51 4.81
N GLN A 34 13.08 7.78 5.18
CA GLN A 34 12.74 8.17 6.55
C GLN A 34 11.33 7.77 6.97
N SER A 35 10.36 7.87 6.07
CA SER A 35 9.00 7.46 6.32
C SER A 35 8.90 5.93 6.49
N VAL A 36 9.55 5.17 5.61
CA VAL A 36 9.62 3.71 5.68
C VAL A 36 10.32 3.22 6.95
N LEU A 37 11.33 3.95 7.43
CA LEU A 37 12.04 3.60 8.67
C LEU A 37 11.14 3.63 9.90
N ILE A 38 10.11 4.46 9.95
CA ILE A 38 9.29 4.69 11.15
C ILE A 38 7.82 4.27 11.00
N CYS A 39 7.32 4.00 9.79
CA CYS A 39 5.93 3.58 9.60
C CYS A 39 5.66 2.17 10.16
N GLN A 40 4.41 1.89 10.49
CA GLN A 40 3.95 0.56 10.90
C GLN A 40 3.57 -0.32 9.71
N ALA A 41 3.14 0.30 8.61
CA ALA A 41 2.84 -0.39 7.36
C ALA A 41 3.32 0.45 6.17
N TRP A 42 3.89 -0.21 5.17
CA TRP A 42 4.25 0.41 3.91
C TRP A 42 3.42 -0.21 2.80
N VAL A 43 2.51 0.56 2.24
CA VAL A 43 1.67 0.13 1.11
C VAL A 43 2.30 0.61 -0.20
N VAL A 44 2.50 -0.33 -1.11
CA VAL A 44 3.07 -0.10 -2.45
C VAL A 44 1.98 -0.33 -3.49
N PRO A 45 1.37 0.73 -4.03
CA PRO A 45 0.43 0.61 -5.14
C PRO A 45 1.15 0.08 -6.39
N LEU A 46 0.67 -1.04 -6.91
CA LEU A 46 1.29 -1.71 -8.06
C LEU A 46 0.23 -2.18 -9.05
N ASN A 47 0.42 -1.83 -10.32
CA ASN A 47 -0.20 -2.58 -11.42
C ASN A 47 0.85 -3.60 -11.90
N PRO A 48 0.58 -4.91 -11.89
CA PRO A 48 1.58 -5.93 -12.19
C PRO A 48 1.92 -5.99 -13.69
N THR A 49 2.23 -4.85 -14.27
CA THR A 49 2.83 -4.74 -15.60
C THR A 49 4.34 -4.89 -15.49
N GLN A 50 4.97 -5.40 -16.53
CA GLN A 50 6.42 -5.62 -16.54
C GLN A 50 7.22 -4.34 -16.18
N MET A 51 6.78 -3.18 -16.68
CA MET A 51 7.43 -1.89 -16.35
C MET A 51 7.39 -1.56 -14.85
N GLN A 52 6.29 -1.85 -14.16
CA GLN A 52 6.19 -1.57 -12.73
C GLN A 52 6.93 -2.60 -11.88
N VAL A 53 6.94 -3.85 -12.30
CA VAL A 53 7.73 -4.91 -11.63
C VAL A 53 9.23 -4.60 -11.65
N TRP A 54 9.75 -3.94 -12.68
CA TRP A 54 11.14 -3.51 -12.74
C TRP A 54 11.56 -2.51 -11.64
N THR A 55 10.60 -1.87 -10.98
CA THR A 55 10.90 -0.99 -9.83
C THR A 55 11.09 -1.77 -8.52
N MET A 56 10.67 -3.04 -8.46
CA MET A 56 10.69 -3.84 -7.24
C MET A 56 12.08 -4.03 -6.62
N PRO A 57 13.17 -4.26 -7.38
CA PRO A 57 14.50 -4.36 -6.79
C PRO A 57 14.89 -3.11 -5.98
N LYS A 58 14.49 -1.92 -6.47
CA LYS A 58 14.77 -0.66 -5.77
C LYS A 58 13.94 -0.51 -4.50
N LEU A 59 12.67 -0.90 -4.54
CA LEU A 59 11.81 -0.90 -3.35
C LEU A 59 12.30 -1.91 -2.32
N LYS A 60 12.78 -3.06 -2.76
CA LYS A 60 13.41 -4.07 -1.89
C LYS A 60 14.66 -3.50 -1.20
N GLU A 61 15.52 -2.79 -1.91
CA GLU A 61 16.68 -2.11 -1.32
C GLU A 61 16.28 -1.12 -0.22
N VAL A 62 15.20 -0.35 -0.44
CA VAL A 62 14.66 0.58 0.56
C VAL A 62 14.15 -0.17 1.79
N LEU A 63 13.39 -1.27 1.58
CA LEU A 63 12.86 -2.10 2.66
C LEU A 63 13.97 -2.74 3.49
N ASP A 64 14.96 -3.32 2.83
CA ASP A 64 16.11 -3.97 3.50
C ASP A 64 16.93 -2.97 4.30
N GLY A 65 17.18 -1.79 3.73
CA GLY A 65 17.86 -0.72 4.42
C GLY A 65 17.12 -0.24 5.67
N ALA A 66 15.79 -0.13 5.60
CA ALA A 66 14.97 0.19 6.74
C ALA A 66 15.01 -0.92 7.79
N ASN A 67 14.83 -2.17 7.39
CA ASN A 67 14.82 -3.33 8.27
C ASN A 67 16.17 -3.56 8.97
N ALA A 68 17.27 -3.31 8.28
CA ALA A 68 18.61 -3.35 8.91
C ALA A 68 18.74 -2.33 10.06
N MET A 69 18.05 -1.20 9.98
CA MET A 69 18.07 -0.16 11.04
C MET A 69 17.02 -0.41 12.12
N ARG A 70 15.95 -1.15 11.84
CA ARG A 70 14.84 -1.43 12.76
C ARG A 70 15.13 -2.60 13.73
N GLY A 71 16.14 -3.40 13.46
CA GLY A 71 16.47 -4.58 14.27
C GLY A 71 15.35 -5.61 14.25
N ASP A 72 14.86 -6.02 15.43
CA ASP A 72 13.83 -7.06 15.57
C ASP A 72 12.43 -6.61 15.13
N ALA A 73 12.19 -5.29 15.01
CA ALA A 73 10.91 -4.72 14.60
C ALA A 73 10.80 -4.64 13.07
N GLN A 74 10.90 -5.78 12.39
CA GLN A 74 10.88 -5.86 10.94
C GLN A 74 9.58 -5.30 10.35
N LEU A 75 9.69 -4.55 9.26
CA LEU A 75 8.57 -4.02 8.47
C LEU A 75 8.30 -4.97 7.31
N THR A 76 7.03 -5.32 7.14
CA THR A 76 6.53 -5.92 5.91
C THR A 76 5.94 -4.82 5.03
N ALA A 77 6.32 -4.77 3.76
CA ALA A 77 5.67 -3.94 2.76
C ALA A 77 4.51 -4.71 2.11
N TYR A 78 3.43 -4.03 1.75
CA TYR A 78 2.24 -4.64 1.18
C TYR A 78 1.97 -4.13 -0.23
N LEU A 79 1.93 -5.03 -1.20
CA LEU A 79 1.53 -4.72 -2.56
C LEU A 79 0.02 -4.53 -2.62
N LEU A 80 -0.42 -3.38 -3.08
CA LEU A 80 -1.82 -3.06 -3.36
C LEU A 80 -2.05 -3.09 -4.87
N GLY A 81 -2.87 -4.01 -5.35
CA GLY A 81 -3.27 -4.03 -6.76
C GLY A 81 -4.06 -2.77 -7.14
N MET A 82 -3.50 -1.93 -8.00
CA MET A 82 -4.09 -0.66 -8.43
C MET A 82 -4.36 -0.63 -9.94
N ARG A 83 -5.45 0.06 -10.32
CA ARG A 83 -5.86 0.25 -11.74
C ARG A 83 -5.98 -1.06 -12.52
N LEU A 84 -6.40 -2.11 -11.84
CA LEU A 84 -6.59 -3.41 -12.49
C LEU A 84 -7.84 -3.40 -13.37
N SER A 85 -7.76 -4.07 -14.52
CA SER A 85 -8.94 -4.33 -15.34
C SER A 85 -9.87 -5.32 -14.62
N THR A 86 -11.17 -5.07 -14.66
CA THR A 86 -12.17 -5.97 -14.07
C THR A 86 -12.19 -7.36 -14.72
N ASN A 87 -11.73 -7.45 -15.97
CA ASN A 87 -11.75 -8.70 -16.76
C ASN A 87 -10.54 -9.61 -16.51
N SER A 88 -9.52 -9.14 -15.79
CA SER A 88 -8.26 -9.87 -15.56
C SER A 88 -7.88 -10.00 -14.09
N LEU A 89 -8.85 -9.95 -13.18
CA LEU A 89 -8.60 -9.92 -11.75
C LEU A 89 -7.81 -11.14 -11.25
N SER A 90 -8.20 -12.36 -11.65
CA SER A 90 -7.51 -13.58 -11.22
C SER A 90 -6.07 -13.64 -11.69
N ARG A 91 -5.80 -13.18 -12.91
CA ARG A 91 -4.45 -13.11 -13.46
C ARG A 91 -3.63 -12.04 -12.71
N ALA A 92 -4.17 -10.85 -12.56
CA ALA A 92 -3.49 -9.76 -11.85
C ALA A 92 -3.15 -10.15 -10.39
N ARG A 93 -4.04 -10.88 -9.72
CA ARG A 93 -3.78 -11.41 -8.38
C ARG A 93 -2.63 -12.41 -8.39
N SER A 94 -2.64 -13.38 -9.31
CA SER A 94 -1.56 -14.35 -9.48
C SER A 94 -0.21 -13.68 -9.78
N ASP A 95 -0.24 -12.62 -10.59
CA ASP A 95 0.98 -11.85 -10.92
C ASP A 95 1.52 -11.09 -9.69
N LEU A 96 0.65 -10.49 -8.86
CA LEU A 96 1.04 -9.85 -7.59
C LEU A 96 1.62 -10.87 -6.60
N ASP A 97 0.98 -12.03 -6.47
CA ASP A 97 1.47 -13.11 -5.60
C ASP A 97 2.83 -13.65 -6.07
N ALA A 98 3.06 -13.71 -7.38
CA ALA A 98 4.35 -14.08 -7.96
C ALA A 98 5.45 -13.06 -7.62
N VAL A 99 5.12 -11.76 -7.76
CA VAL A 99 6.04 -10.67 -7.38
C VAL A 99 6.38 -10.73 -5.89
N ALA A 100 5.39 -10.88 -5.02
CA ALA A 100 5.63 -10.98 -3.58
C ALA A 100 6.48 -12.19 -3.18
N LYS A 101 6.36 -13.32 -3.90
CA LYS A 101 7.20 -14.51 -3.69
C LYS A 101 8.64 -14.32 -4.15
N GLU A 102 8.85 -13.53 -5.20
CA GLU A 102 10.19 -13.23 -5.71
C GLU A 102 10.94 -12.26 -4.80
N PHE A 103 10.23 -11.34 -4.15
CA PHE A 103 10.81 -10.30 -3.29
C PHE A 103 10.42 -10.53 -1.84
N GLU A 104 11.29 -11.13 -1.05
CA GLU A 104 11.08 -11.36 0.38
C GLU A 104 10.80 -10.05 1.14
N GLY A 105 9.90 -10.10 2.11
CA GLY A 105 9.47 -8.93 2.89
C GLY A 105 8.28 -8.19 2.28
N PHE A 106 7.76 -8.65 1.13
CA PHE A 106 6.53 -8.12 0.53
C PHE A 106 5.37 -9.11 0.71
N GLY A 107 4.23 -8.61 1.22
CA GLY A 107 2.95 -9.28 1.22
C GLY A 107 2.03 -8.72 0.13
N VAL A 108 0.85 -9.29 -0.04
CA VAL A 108 -0.18 -8.81 -0.98
C VAL A 108 -1.46 -8.53 -0.22
N LEU A 109 -1.99 -7.32 -0.32
CA LEU A 109 -3.30 -6.99 0.25
C LEU A 109 -4.40 -7.77 -0.46
N SER A 110 -5.44 -8.14 0.30
CA SER A 110 -6.62 -8.84 -0.24
C SER A 110 -7.43 -7.92 -1.14
N THR A 111 -7.50 -6.66 -0.77
CA THR A 111 -8.19 -5.62 -1.52
C THR A 111 -7.44 -5.24 -2.78
N VAL A 112 -8.17 -5.00 -3.86
CA VAL A 112 -7.67 -4.44 -5.11
C VAL A 112 -8.51 -3.24 -5.50
N VAL A 113 -7.88 -2.24 -6.12
CA VAL A 113 -8.56 -1.05 -6.60
C VAL A 113 -8.57 -1.06 -8.13
N HIS A 114 -9.75 -1.29 -8.68
CA HIS A 114 -9.95 -1.29 -10.13
C HIS A 114 -9.93 0.12 -10.71
N GLN A 115 -9.56 0.23 -11.97
CA GLN A 115 -9.74 1.48 -12.72
C GLN A 115 -11.24 1.74 -12.91
N ARG A 116 -11.73 2.88 -12.43
CA ARG A 116 -13.13 3.30 -12.53
C ARG A 116 -13.24 4.80 -12.76
N ALA A 117 -14.14 5.21 -13.62
CA ALA A 117 -14.44 6.63 -13.87
C ALA A 117 -14.93 7.38 -12.62
N ALA A 118 -15.36 6.66 -11.59
CA ALA A 118 -15.73 7.23 -10.29
C ALA A 118 -14.58 8.01 -9.64
N PHE A 119 -13.35 7.51 -9.73
CA PHE A 119 -12.16 8.17 -9.18
C PHE A 119 -11.85 9.46 -9.93
N GLU A 120 -11.90 9.43 -11.27
CA GLU A 120 -11.67 10.61 -12.11
C GLU A 120 -12.72 11.71 -11.85
N ARG A 121 -14.00 11.32 -11.65
CA ARG A 121 -15.05 12.27 -11.30
C ARG A 121 -14.86 12.88 -9.90
N ALA A 122 -14.52 12.07 -8.92
CA ALA A 122 -14.27 12.53 -7.56
C ALA A 122 -13.09 13.51 -7.53
N GLU A 123 -12.00 13.18 -8.24
CA GLU A 123 -10.84 14.05 -8.41
C GLU A 123 -11.22 15.39 -9.05
N ALA A 124 -12.00 15.37 -10.14
CA ALA A 124 -12.45 16.59 -10.82
C ALA A 124 -13.33 17.49 -9.93
N LEU A 125 -14.02 16.90 -8.94
CA LEU A 125 -14.82 17.62 -7.96
C LEU A 125 -14.03 18.03 -6.70
N GLY A 126 -12.80 17.56 -6.54
CA GLY A 126 -11.98 17.80 -5.34
C GLY A 126 -12.53 17.12 -4.08
N ILE A 127 -13.22 15.98 -4.23
CA ILE A 127 -13.82 15.20 -3.14
C ILE A 127 -13.33 13.75 -3.17
N ALA A 128 -13.53 13.02 -2.08
CA ALA A 128 -13.28 11.58 -2.06
C ALA A 128 -14.37 10.81 -2.83
N VAL A 129 -14.03 9.65 -3.38
CA VAL A 129 -15.00 8.79 -4.07
C VAL A 129 -16.16 8.35 -3.16
N THR A 130 -15.92 8.31 -1.86
CA THR A 130 -16.91 8.02 -0.82
C THR A 130 -17.94 9.14 -0.62
N GLU A 131 -17.66 10.35 -1.07
CA GLU A 131 -18.49 11.55 -0.93
C GLU A 131 -19.33 11.86 -2.18
N LEU A 132 -19.18 11.08 -3.26
CA LEU A 132 -19.95 11.25 -4.48
C LEU A 132 -21.48 11.18 -4.17
N GLU A 133 -22.22 12.20 -4.52
CA GLU A 133 -23.67 12.19 -4.40
C GLU A 133 -24.33 11.29 -5.46
N LYS A 134 -25.47 10.68 -5.11
CA LYS A 134 -26.28 9.82 -6.00
C LYS A 134 -25.42 8.79 -6.76
N PRO A 135 -24.70 7.91 -6.06
CA PRO A 135 -23.75 7.01 -6.67
C PRO A 135 -24.41 5.97 -7.59
N SER A 136 -23.87 5.80 -8.79
CA SER A 136 -24.18 4.68 -9.68
C SER A 136 -23.65 3.36 -9.10
N ASP A 137 -24.00 2.24 -9.70
CA ASP A 137 -23.44 0.93 -9.28
C ASP A 137 -21.92 0.88 -9.38
N SER A 138 -21.35 1.52 -10.40
CA SER A 138 -19.90 1.63 -10.55
C SER A 138 -19.26 2.44 -9.41
N ASP A 139 -19.95 3.49 -8.94
CA ASP A 139 -19.48 4.34 -7.86
C ASP A 139 -19.55 3.63 -6.52
N ARG A 140 -20.63 2.87 -6.28
CA ARG A 140 -20.73 2.00 -5.09
C ARG A 140 -19.58 1.03 -5.02
N LYS A 141 -19.25 0.34 -6.13
CA LYS A 141 -18.10 -0.57 -6.18
C LYS A 141 -16.75 0.12 -5.96
N ALA A 142 -16.61 1.39 -6.35
CA ALA A 142 -15.41 2.17 -6.06
C ALA A 142 -15.32 2.54 -4.57
N ARG A 143 -16.45 2.95 -3.97
CA ARG A 143 -16.56 3.20 -2.52
C ARG A 143 -16.23 1.96 -1.71
N ASP A 144 -16.85 0.83 -2.07
CA ASP A 144 -16.66 -0.45 -1.37
C ASP A 144 -15.17 -0.85 -1.38
N ALA A 145 -14.48 -0.68 -2.52
CA ALA A 145 -13.06 -0.98 -2.61
C ALA A 145 -12.21 -0.11 -1.66
N ILE A 146 -12.52 1.18 -1.53
CA ILE A 146 -11.81 2.07 -0.59
C ILE A 146 -12.16 1.73 0.87
N THR A 147 -13.42 1.43 1.16
CA THR A 147 -13.85 1.01 2.50
C THR A 147 -13.16 -0.31 2.90
N MET A 148 -13.14 -1.30 2.00
CA MET A 148 -12.44 -2.57 2.24
C MET A 148 -10.93 -2.37 2.45
N LEU A 149 -10.30 -1.48 1.67
CA LEU A 149 -8.89 -1.14 1.84
C LEU A 149 -8.64 -0.50 3.21
N HIS A 150 -9.49 0.45 3.60
CA HIS A 150 -9.41 1.09 4.91
C HIS A 150 -9.54 0.04 6.03
N ASP A 151 -10.53 -0.84 5.95
CA ASP A 151 -10.77 -1.86 6.96
C ASP A 151 -9.62 -2.89 7.02
N GLU A 152 -9.00 -3.20 5.88
CA GLU A 152 -7.84 -4.09 5.81
C GLU A 152 -6.58 -3.46 6.43
N LEU A 153 -6.39 -2.14 6.29
CA LEU A 153 -5.21 -1.43 6.79
C LEU A 153 -5.38 -0.97 8.25
N PHE A 154 -6.56 -0.49 8.62
CA PHE A 154 -6.83 0.16 9.92
C PHE A 154 -7.87 -0.60 10.75
N GLY A 155 -8.50 -1.63 10.20
CA GLY A 155 -9.41 -2.49 10.93
C GLY A 155 -8.72 -3.12 12.13
N ARG A 156 -9.42 -3.26 13.27
CA ARG A 156 -8.90 -3.74 14.55
C ARG A 156 -8.44 -5.22 14.57
N GLN A 157 -8.45 -5.89 13.44
CA GLN A 157 -7.86 -7.21 13.26
C GLN A 157 -6.41 -7.03 12.83
N PRO A 158 -5.42 -7.59 13.55
CA PRO A 158 -4.04 -7.58 13.09
C PRO A 158 -4.01 -8.23 11.71
N ILE A 159 -3.28 -7.60 10.77
CA ILE A 159 -2.95 -8.20 9.49
C ILE A 159 -2.23 -9.51 9.82
N THR A 160 -2.95 -10.62 9.82
CA THR A 160 -2.37 -11.91 10.14
C THR A 160 -1.42 -12.25 9.01
N ASP A 161 -0.17 -12.39 9.38
CA ASP A 161 0.92 -12.87 8.54
C ASP A 161 0.49 -14.18 7.87
N ARG A 162 0.04 -14.12 6.61
CA ARG A 162 -0.37 -15.28 5.84
C ARG A 162 0.83 -16.00 5.18
N THR A 163 2.01 -15.79 5.71
CA THR A 163 3.14 -16.67 5.47
C THR A 163 3.01 -17.92 6.35
N GLY A 164 1.87 -18.60 6.22
CA GLY A 164 1.60 -19.89 6.86
C GLY A 164 2.46 -20.96 6.24
N GLY A 165 3.67 -21.09 6.72
CA GLY A 165 4.45 -22.30 6.58
C GLY A 165 3.69 -23.45 7.26
N GLN A 166 3.03 -24.30 6.49
CA GLN A 166 2.73 -25.66 6.94
C GLN A 166 4.05 -26.44 7.01
N HIS A 167 4.70 -26.36 8.16
CA HIS A 167 5.57 -27.44 8.60
C HIS A 167 4.77 -28.25 9.62
N GLY A 168 4.34 -29.42 9.21
CA GLY A 168 3.63 -30.33 10.11
C GLY A 168 3.56 -31.75 9.57
N ARG A 169 4.54 -32.55 9.92
CA ARG A 169 4.59 -34.03 10.02
C ARG A 169 4.57 -34.84 8.73
#